data_1bff45169c2ebd550337b3f5d0b02152
#
_entry.id   1bff45169c2ebd550337b3f5d0b02152
#
_cell.length_a   1.000
_cell.length_b   1.000
_cell.length_c   1.000
_cell.angle_alpha   90.00
_cell.angle_beta   90.00
_cell.angle_gamma   90.00
#
_symmetry.space_group_name_H-M   'P 1'
#
loop_
_entity.id
_entity.type
_entity.pdbx_description
1 polymer ?
#
loop_
_entity_poly.entity_id
_entity_poly.type
_entity_poly.pdbx_seq_one_letter_code
_entity_poly.pdbx_strand_id
1 'polypeptide(L)'
;MRNHENIFVLGPTGVGKSFVASALAQKACRDGYSALYTRAAALFRDLAMARADGSLRMLLAKLSRIDLLVIDDWAMAPLSEPERRDFWEICEDRYQTRSMILTSQLPVARWHEQIGDPTVADGILDRLVHNAHRIEMRGDSMRKKRGT
;
A
#
# COMPACT_ATOMS: atom_id res chain seq x y z
N MET A 1 1.23 -14.64 -2.85
CA MET A 1 2.36 -14.54 -1.91
C MET A 1 3.62 -15.22 -2.40
N ARG A 2 3.51 -16.43 -2.91
CA ARG A 2 4.69 -17.18 -3.36
C ARG A 2 5.48 -16.48 -4.46
N ASN A 3 4.80 -15.74 -5.34
CA ASN A 3 5.43 -15.05 -6.46
C ASN A 3 5.80 -13.61 -6.12
N HIS A 4 5.63 -13.19 -4.87
CA HIS A 4 5.92 -11.82 -4.41
C HIS A 4 5.20 -10.78 -5.27
N GLU A 5 3.95 -11.04 -5.59
CA GLU A 5 3.13 -10.14 -6.39
C GLU A 5 2.47 -9.10 -5.50
N ASN A 6 2.27 -7.91 -6.06
CA ASN A 6 1.51 -6.86 -5.40
C ASN A 6 0.05 -6.92 -5.84
N ILE A 7 -0.85 -6.43 -5.00
CA ILE A 7 -2.27 -6.36 -5.30
C ILE A 7 -2.77 -4.94 -5.04
N PHE A 8 -3.42 -4.36 -6.02
CA PHE A 8 -4.05 -3.04 -5.88
C PHE A 8 -5.56 -3.23 -5.86
N VAL A 9 -6.21 -2.79 -4.79
CA VAL A 9 -7.66 -2.85 -4.65
C VAL A 9 -8.18 -1.43 -4.86
N LEU A 10 -8.83 -1.20 -5.97
CA LEU A 10 -9.19 0.14 -6.45
C LEU A 10 -10.69 0.32 -6.51
N GLY A 11 -11.15 1.51 -6.22
CA GLY A 11 -12.57 1.84 -6.33
C GLY A 11 -12.98 2.98 -5.39
N PRO A 12 -14.20 3.49 -5.56
CA PRO A 12 -14.69 4.61 -4.73
C PRO A 12 -14.90 4.19 -3.28
N THR A 13 -15.07 5.18 -2.43
CA THR A 13 -15.37 4.97 -1.01
C THR A 13 -16.64 4.13 -0.86
N GLY A 14 -16.62 3.20 0.09
CA GLY A 14 -17.81 2.43 0.44
C GLY A 14 -18.06 1.18 -0.38
N VAL A 15 -17.13 0.79 -1.27
CA VAL A 15 -17.30 -0.44 -2.07
C VAL A 15 -16.69 -1.67 -1.41
N GLY A 16 -16.06 -1.53 -0.23
CA GLY A 16 -15.51 -2.66 0.51
C GLY A 16 -14.04 -2.96 0.25
N LYS A 17 -13.26 -1.98 -0.19
CA LYS A 17 -11.82 -2.18 -0.45
C LYS A 17 -11.06 -2.65 0.78
N SER A 18 -11.29 -2.01 1.92
CA SER A 18 -10.61 -2.36 3.18
C SER A 18 -10.97 -3.77 3.62
N PHE A 19 -12.24 -4.17 3.41
CA PHE A 19 -12.69 -5.52 3.71
C PHE A 19 -11.92 -6.55 2.88
N VAL A 20 -11.79 -6.32 1.58
CA VAL A 20 -11.06 -7.23 0.69
C VAL A 20 -9.59 -7.34 1.12
N ALA A 21 -8.95 -6.19 1.38
CA ALA A 21 -7.56 -6.16 1.81
C ALA A 21 -7.35 -6.91 3.13
N SER A 22 -8.26 -6.70 4.10
CA SER A 22 -8.20 -7.40 5.38
C SER A 22 -8.39 -8.91 5.22
N ALA A 23 -9.31 -9.33 4.36
CA ALA A 23 -9.54 -10.74 4.11
C ALA A 23 -8.31 -11.42 3.50
N LEU A 24 -7.64 -10.74 2.57
CA LEU A 24 -6.41 -11.24 1.97
C LEU A 24 -5.29 -11.33 3.01
N ALA A 25 -5.17 -10.35 3.89
CA ALA A 25 -4.18 -10.36 4.97
C ALA A 25 -4.43 -11.52 5.93
N GLN A 26 -5.69 -11.75 6.31
CA GLN A 26 -6.05 -12.88 7.18
C GLN A 26 -5.72 -14.22 6.54
N LYS A 27 -5.98 -14.35 5.25
CA LYS A 27 -5.65 -15.57 4.51
C LYS A 27 -4.13 -15.80 4.51
N ALA A 28 -3.35 -14.76 4.29
CA ALA A 28 -1.89 -14.86 4.33
C ALA A 28 -1.43 -15.34 5.71
N CYS A 29 -2.00 -14.80 6.78
CA CYS A 29 -1.65 -15.21 8.14
C CYS A 29 -2.00 -16.68 8.39
N ARG A 30 -3.15 -17.14 7.90
CA ARG A 30 -3.52 -18.54 8.02
C ARG A 30 -2.57 -19.45 7.26
N ASP A 31 -1.99 -18.96 6.19
CA ASP A 31 -1.01 -19.71 5.38
C ASP A 31 0.42 -19.61 5.94
N GLY A 32 0.60 -18.99 7.10
CA GLY A 32 1.89 -18.93 7.79
C GLY A 32 2.74 -17.70 7.48
N TYR A 33 2.22 -16.73 6.74
CA TYR A 33 2.95 -15.50 6.44
C TYR A 33 2.67 -14.44 7.49
N SER A 34 3.67 -13.57 7.74
CA SER A 34 3.45 -12.39 8.57
C SER A 34 2.77 -11.29 7.75
N ALA A 35 1.87 -10.55 8.38
CA ALA A 35 1.15 -9.47 7.72
C ALA A 35 1.02 -8.27 8.65
N LEU A 36 1.11 -7.08 8.09
CA LEU A 36 0.87 -5.83 8.81
C LEU A 36 -0.12 -5.00 7.99
N TYR A 37 -1.20 -4.58 8.65
CA TYR A 37 -2.18 -3.66 8.08
C TYR A 37 -1.95 -2.27 8.67
N THR A 38 -1.87 -1.26 7.81
CA THR A 38 -1.80 0.14 8.24
C THR A 38 -2.46 1.02 7.19
N ARG A 39 -2.97 2.17 7.64
CA ARG A 39 -3.41 3.21 6.71
C ARG A 39 -2.20 4.03 6.28
N ALA A 40 -2.23 4.56 5.06
CA ALA A 40 -1.12 5.36 4.55
C ALA A 40 -0.77 6.53 5.48
N ALA A 41 -1.79 7.26 5.95
CA ALA A 41 -1.57 8.40 6.86
C ALA A 41 -0.89 7.96 8.16
N ALA A 42 -1.31 6.84 8.72
CA ALA A 42 -0.70 6.32 9.95
C ALA A 42 0.73 5.86 9.72
N LEU A 43 0.99 5.22 8.60
CA LEU A 43 2.35 4.79 8.24
C LEU A 43 3.30 5.98 8.14
N PHE A 44 2.89 7.02 7.42
CA PHE A 44 3.74 8.21 7.26
C PHE A 44 3.93 8.96 8.56
N ARG A 45 2.91 9.01 9.42
CA ARG A 45 3.04 9.58 10.76
C ARG A 45 4.06 8.80 11.58
N ASP A 46 3.98 7.48 11.58
CA ASP A 46 4.92 6.64 12.33
C ASP A 46 6.35 6.80 11.82
N LEU A 47 6.52 6.91 10.51
CA LEU A 47 7.85 7.15 9.92
C LEU A 47 8.41 8.51 10.33
N ALA A 48 7.57 9.55 10.35
CA ALA A 48 7.99 10.88 10.79
C ALA A 48 8.40 10.88 12.26
N MET A 49 7.65 10.20 13.12
CA MET A 49 7.97 10.06 14.53
C MET A 49 9.28 9.30 14.73
N ALA A 50 9.48 8.24 13.98
CA ALA A 50 10.71 7.44 14.04
C ALA A 50 11.92 8.26 13.60
N ARG A 51 11.75 9.12 12.59
CA ARG A 51 12.82 10.02 12.16
C ARG A 51 13.19 11.00 13.27
N ALA A 52 12.17 11.52 13.97
CA ALA A 52 12.40 12.49 15.05
C ALA A 52 13.07 11.84 16.26
N ASP A 53 12.80 10.59 16.57
CA ASP A 53 13.35 9.93 17.77
C ASP A 53 14.56 9.04 17.46
N GLY A 54 15.01 8.98 16.22
CA GLY A 54 16.20 8.24 15.83
C GLY A 54 15.98 6.76 15.54
N SER A 55 14.72 6.27 15.52
CA SER A 55 14.41 4.86 15.30
C SER A 55 14.01 4.52 13.87
N LEU A 56 14.20 5.46 12.91
CA LEU A 56 13.75 5.26 11.53
C LEU A 56 14.33 3.98 10.91
N ARG A 57 15.62 3.75 11.08
CA ARG A 57 16.27 2.56 10.48
C ARG A 57 15.68 1.26 11.02
N MET A 58 15.36 1.22 12.32
CA MET A 58 14.71 0.06 12.93
C MET A 58 13.33 -0.17 12.34
N LEU A 59 12.55 0.90 12.18
CA LEU A 59 11.21 0.79 11.62
C LEU A 59 11.25 0.32 10.16
N LEU A 60 12.13 0.89 9.34
CA LEU A 60 12.26 0.48 7.94
C LEU A 60 12.71 -0.98 7.84
N ALA A 61 13.64 -1.41 8.71
CA ALA A 61 14.07 -2.80 8.73
C ALA A 61 12.92 -3.74 9.10
N LYS A 62 12.10 -3.36 10.08
CA LYS A 62 10.92 -4.14 10.45
C LYS A 62 9.95 -4.26 9.27
N LEU A 63 9.67 -3.15 8.60
CA LEU A 63 8.75 -3.15 7.46
C LEU A 63 9.27 -4.02 6.32
N SER A 64 10.59 -4.08 6.11
CA SER A 64 11.17 -4.89 5.04
C SER A 64 11.07 -6.39 5.31
N ARG A 65 10.92 -6.79 6.56
CA ARG A 65 10.86 -8.22 6.94
C ARG A 65 9.46 -8.80 6.95
N ILE A 66 8.42 -7.96 6.97
CA ILE A 66 7.03 -8.43 6.97
C ILE A 66 6.69 -8.99 5.59
N ASP A 67 6.12 -10.20 5.55
CA ASP A 67 5.82 -10.87 4.28
C ASP A 67 4.79 -10.09 3.45
N LEU A 68 3.72 -9.61 4.11
CA LEU A 68 2.66 -8.86 3.43
C LEU A 68 2.42 -7.54 4.15
N LEU A 69 2.64 -6.44 3.45
CA LEU A 69 2.36 -5.10 3.96
C LEU A 69 1.12 -4.56 3.26
N VAL A 70 0.06 -4.30 4.04
CA VAL A 70 -1.19 -3.73 3.54
C VAL A 70 -1.22 -2.25 3.88
N ILE A 71 -1.27 -1.41 2.85
CA ILE A 71 -1.39 0.05 3.00
C ILE A 71 -2.76 0.47 2.48
N ASP A 72 -3.63 0.84 3.40
CA ASP A 72 -4.99 1.23 3.11
C ASP A 72 -5.08 2.74 2.88
N ASP A 73 -6.00 3.15 2.01
CA ASP A 73 -6.21 4.56 1.65
C ASP A 73 -4.96 5.22 1.08
N TRP A 74 -4.28 4.52 0.16
CA TRP A 74 -3.10 5.02 -0.54
C TRP A 74 -3.48 6.12 -1.52
N ALA A 75 -2.63 7.14 -1.62
CA ALA A 75 -2.75 8.24 -2.58
C ALA A 75 -3.96 9.14 -2.33
N MET A 76 -4.44 9.24 -1.09
CA MET A 76 -5.53 10.15 -0.72
C MET A 76 -5.11 11.61 -0.75
N ALA A 77 -3.83 11.90 -0.60
CA ALA A 77 -3.27 13.25 -0.60
C ALA A 77 -1.88 13.21 -1.23
N PRO A 78 -1.40 14.35 -1.76
CA PRO A 78 -0.04 14.43 -2.28
C PRO A 78 0.99 14.09 -1.21
N LEU A 79 2.05 13.40 -1.61
CA LEU A 79 3.14 13.05 -0.69
C LEU A 79 4.09 14.23 -0.50
N SER A 80 4.53 14.45 0.74
CA SER A 80 5.62 15.36 1.02
C SER A 80 6.95 14.73 0.59
N GLU A 81 8.02 15.52 0.57
CA GLU A 81 9.34 15.00 0.20
C GLU A 81 9.81 13.87 1.12
N PRO A 82 9.73 13.99 2.47
CA PRO A 82 10.11 12.88 3.33
C PRO A 82 9.25 11.62 3.12
N GLU A 83 7.94 11.79 2.93
CA GLU A 83 7.03 10.68 2.68
C GLU A 83 7.40 9.95 1.40
N ARG A 84 7.68 10.69 0.35
CA ARG A 84 8.07 10.17 -0.95
C ARG A 84 9.36 9.37 -0.84
N ARG A 85 10.35 9.90 -0.14
CA ARG A 85 11.63 9.24 0.06
C ARG A 85 11.49 7.94 0.84
N ASP A 86 10.71 7.98 1.93
CA ASP A 86 10.48 6.81 2.77
C ASP A 86 9.73 5.73 2.00
N PHE A 87 8.73 6.11 1.24
CA PHE A 87 7.96 5.14 0.49
C PHE A 87 8.78 4.51 -0.63
N TRP A 88 9.65 5.30 -1.27
CA TRP A 88 10.58 4.73 -2.26
C TRP A 88 11.44 3.64 -1.60
N GLU A 89 12.00 3.92 -0.42
CA GLU A 89 12.86 2.95 0.26
C GLU A 89 12.08 1.68 0.60
N ILE A 90 10.84 1.81 1.06
CA ILE A 90 10.00 0.66 1.33
C ILE A 90 9.78 -0.16 0.06
N CYS A 91 9.47 0.48 -1.04
CA CYS A 91 9.26 -0.22 -2.33
C CYS A 91 10.52 -0.90 -2.83
N GLU A 92 11.68 -0.25 -2.71
CA GLU A 92 12.95 -0.82 -3.09
C GLU A 92 13.28 -2.08 -2.28
N ASP A 93 13.11 -1.99 -0.95
CA ASP A 93 13.42 -3.11 -0.07
C ASP A 93 12.52 -4.31 -0.31
N ARG A 94 11.28 -4.07 -0.72
CA ARG A 94 10.30 -5.13 -0.90
C ARG A 94 10.20 -5.64 -2.34
N TYR A 95 10.85 -4.97 -3.26
CA TYR A 95 10.78 -5.30 -4.69
C TYR A 95 11.24 -6.73 -4.95
N GLN A 96 10.37 -7.54 -5.53
CA GLN A 96 10.60 -8.94 -5.88
C GLN A 96 10.93 -9.86 -4.69
N THR A 97 10.86 -9.36 -3.45
CA THR A 97 11.16 -10.17 -2.26
C THR A 97 9.99 -10.31 -1.32
N ARG A 98 9.07 -9.34 -1.34
CA ARG A 98 7.89 -9.31 -0.46
C ARG A 98 6.70 -8.76 -1.21
N SER A 99 5.50 -8.97 -0.69
CA SER A 99 4.26 -8.54 -1.32
C SER A 99 3.63 -7.36 -0.60
N MET A 100 2.93 -6.52 -1.36
CA MET A 100 2.19 -5.38 -0.84
C MET A 100 0.77 -5.41 -1.37
N ILE A 101 -0.17 -4.95 -0.54
CA ILE A 101 -1.54 -4.68 -0.97
C ILE A 101 -1.79 -3.19 -0.72
N LEU A 102 -2.19 -2.46 -1.75
CA LEU A 102 -2.57 -1.07 -1.62
C LEU A 102 -4.02 -0.90 -2.01
N THR A 103 -4.79 -0.23 -1.15
CA THR A 103 -6.16 0.16 -1.50
C THR A 103 -6.18 1.64 -1.83
N SER A 104 -6.93 2.06 -2.84
CA SER A 104 -6.98 3.45 -3.24
C SER A 104 -8.28 3.79 -3.95
N GLN A 105 -8.73 5.02 -3.77
CA GLN A 105 -9.84 5.58 -4.54
C GLN A 105 -9.38 6.01 -5.93
N LEU A 106 -8.09 6.31 -6.10
CA LEU A 106 -7.55 6.79 -7.37
C LEU A 106 -7.08 5.63 -8.23
N PRO A 107 -7.34 5.68 -9.53
CA PRO A 107 -6.73 4.71 -10.44
C PRO A 107 -5.21 4.87 -10.44
N VAL A 108 -4.51 3.79 -10.78
CA VAL A 108 -3.05 3.77 -10.76
C VAL A 108 -2.46 4.89 -11.64
N ALA A 109 -3.12 5.21 -12.75
CA ALA A 109 -2.68 6.27 -13.64
C ALA A 109 -2.60 7.65 -12.97
N ARG A 110 -3.34 7.85 -11.87
CA ARG A 110 -3.34 9.11 -11.10
C ARG A 110 -2.32 9.13 -9.96
N TRP A 111 -1.71 8.00 -9.65
CA TRP A 111 -0.76 7.92 -8.53
C TRP A 111 0.51 8.73 -8.79
N HIS A 112 0.94 8.85 -10.04
CA HIS A 112 2.12 9.61 -10.40
C HIS A 112 2.02 11.07 -9.91
N GLU A 113 0.86 11.69 -10.11
CA GLU A 113 0.61 13.06 -9.66
C GLU A 113 0.71 13.18 -8.14
N GLN A 114 0.15 12.20 -7.41
CA GLN A 114 0.14 12.23 -5.96
C GLN A 114 1.53 12.00 -5.36
N ILE A 115 2.33 11.19 -6.01
CA ILE A 115 3.72 10.99 -5.57
C ILE A 115 4.50 12.28 -5.77
N GLY A 116 4.31 12.99 -6.86
CA GLY A 116 4.81 14.34 -7.07
C GLY A 116 6.06 14.42 -7.90
N ASP A 117 7.23 14.15 -7.35
CA ASP A 117 8.49 14.23 -8.08
C ASP A 117 8.51 13.21 -9.23
N PRO A 118 8.64 13.66 -10.49
CA PRO A 118 8.53 12.74 -11.62
C PRO A 118 9.53 11.58 -11.61
N THR A 119 10.77 11.85 -11.25
CA THR A 119 11.81 10.82 -11.21
C THR A 119 11.53 9.79 -10.13
N VAL A 120 11.17 10.26 -8.93
CA VAL A 120 10.84 9.38 -7.82
C VAL A 120 9.55 8.62 -8.12
N ALA A 121 8.54 9.30 -8.69
CA ALA A 121 7.29 8.67 -9.05
C ALA A 121 7.49 7.54 -10.05
N ASP A 122 8.31 7.77 -11.08
CA ASP A 122 8.64 6.74 -12.05
C ASP A 122 9.30 5.53 -11.37
N GLY A 123 10.24 5.77 -10.46
CA GLY A 123 10.92 4.71 -9.74
C GLY A 123 10.00 3.90 -8.84
N ILE A 124 9.15 4.60 -8.06
CA ILE A 124 8.19 3.95 -7.18
C ILE A 124 7.20 3.10 -8.00
N LEU A 125 6.61 3.68 -9.03
CA LEU A 125 5.62 2.97 -9.83
C LEU A 125 6.22 1.79 -10.57
N ASP A 126 7.45 1.93 -11.06
CA ASP A 126 8.14 0.82 -11.70
C ASP A 126 8.25 -0.39 -10.77
N ARG A 127 8.57 -0.15 -9.49
CA ARG A 127 8.62 -1.24 -8.49
C ARG A 127 7.25 -1.76 -8.12
N LEU A 128 6.28 -0.87 -7.92
CA LEU A 128 4.95 -1.27 -7.48
C LEU A 128 4.18 -2.06 -8.52
N VAL A 129 4.19 -1.59 -9.78
CA VAL A 129 3.37 -2.21 -10.82
C VAL A 129 4.00 -3.45 -11.44
N HIS A 130 5.29 -3.65 -11.19
CA HIS A 130 5.95 -4.88 -11.64
C HIS A 130 5.28 -6.08 -10.98
N ASN A 131 4.73 -6.98 -11.80
CA ASN A 131 4.10 -8.19 -11.30
C ASN A 131 2.91 -7.89 -10.35
N ALA A 132 2.11 -6.87 -10.66
CA ALA A 132 0.98 -6.46 -9.83
C ALA A 132 -0.35 -6.92 -10.45
N HIS A 133 -1.30 -7.26 -9.57
CA HIS A 133 -2.67 -7.54 -9.94
C HIS A 133 -3.57 -6.40 -9.49
N ARG A 134 -4.54 -6.04 -10.31
CA ARG A 134 -5.49 -4.97 -10.01
C ARG A 134 -6.88 -5.56 -9.82
N ILE A 135 -7.50 -5.25 -8.70
CA ILE A 135 -8.90 -5.58 -8.42
C ILE A 135 -9.66 -4.27 -8.46
N GLU A 136 -10.43 -4.06 -9.50
CA GLU A 136 -11.22 -2.84 -9.65
C GLU A 136 -12.63 -3.08 -9.18
N MET A 137 -13.03 -2.39 -8.11
CA MET A 137 -14.36 -2.50 -7.54
C MET A 137 -15.21 -1.36 -8.07
N ARG A 138 -16.43 -1.69 -8.48
CA ARG A 138 -17.31 -0.74 -9.15
C ARG A 138 -18.06 0.16 -8.18
N GLY A 139 -18.63 1.24 -8.72
CA GLY A 139 -19.12 2.39 -8.02
C GLY A 139 -20.23 2.21 -7.02
N ASP A 140 -20.97 1.10 -7.01
CA ASP A 140 -22.02 0.88 -6.02
C ASP A 140 -21.41 0.23 -4.79
N SER A 141 -21.68 0.81 -3.62
CA SER A 141 -21.22 0.24 -2.38
C SER A 141 -21.90 -1.11 -2.12
N MET A 142 -21.25 -1.96 -1.34
CA MET A 142 -21.84 -3.22 -0.89
C MET A 142 -23.17 -2.98 -0.16
N ARG A 143 -23.23 -1.92 0.63
CA ARG A 143 -24.42 -1.54 1.38
C ARG A 143 -25.58 -1.20 0.45
N LYS A 144 -25.32 -0.45 -0.61
CA LYS A 144 -26.33 -0.06 -1.59
C LYS A 144 -26.87 -1.28 -2.35
N LYS A 145 -26.01 -2.19 -2.75
CA LYS A 145 -26.42 -3.41 -3.43
C LYS A 145 -27.33 -4.28 -2.57
N ARG A 146 -27.06 -4.35 -1.28
CA ARG A 146 -27.89 -5.12 -0.35
C ARG A 146 -29.26 -4.49 -0.14
N GLY A 147 -29.38 -3.17 -0.31
CA GLY A 147 -30.62 -2.43 -0.15
C GLY A 147 -31.56 -2.52 -1.34
N THR A 148 -31.09 -3.10 -2.40
CA THR A 148 -31.89 -3.27 -3.61
C THR A 148 -32.16 -4.75 -3.86
#